data_1f7eda17a9bb58c48b4f88ff1a891aee
#
_entry.id   1f7eda17a9bb58c48b4f88ff1a891aee
#
_cell.length_a   1.000
_cell.length_b   1.000
_cell.length_c   1.000
_cell.angle_alpha   90.00
_cell.angle_beta   90.00
_cell.angle_gamma   90.00
#
_symmetry.space_group_name_H-M   'P 1'
#
loop_
_entity.id
_entity.type
_entity.pdbx_description
1 polymer ?
#
loop_
_entity_poly.entity_id
_entity_poly.type
_entity_poly.pdbx_seq_one_letter_code
_entity_poly.pdbx_strand_id
1 'polypeptide(L)'
;MTRLVDLGVEPFLVASSVVAVVAQRLVRLICEVSKEEYVPEAKSLSDLGVDPAKAPRLWRGRGCPDCMNSGYKGRTAIYEFLIVSDHVREQVMARASSTLIKRDAVQQGMRTLRMDGADKILKGLTTVEEVARMTQRDGF
;
A
#
# COMPACT_ATOMS: atom_id res chain seq x y z
N MET A 1 -8.34 13.70 4.69
CA MET A 1 -9.61 14.44 4.96
C MET A 1 -9.55 15.12 6.31
N THR A 2 -9.25 14.40 7.42
CA THR A 2 -9.11 14.98 8.76
C THR A 2 -8.18 16.20 8.79
N ARG A 3 -7.03 16.11 8.12
CA ARG A 3 -6.08 17.24 8.05
C ARG A 3 -6.64 18.51 7.40
N LEU A 4 -7.58 18.40 6.45
CA LEU A 4 -8.26 19.58 5.90
C LEU A 4 -9.14 20.25 6.95
N VAL A 5 -9.85 19.44 7.75
CA VAL A 5 -10.65 19.94 8.87
C VAL A 5 -9.77 20.56 9.94
N ASP A 6 -8.62 19.96 10.26
CA ASP A 6 -7.65 20.49 11.21
C ASP A 6 -7.03 21.81 10.75
N LEU A 7 -6.93 22.03 9.43
CA LEU A 7 -6.49 23.30 8.82
C LEU A 7 -7.59 24.37 8.78
N GLY A 8 -8.77 24.09 9.35
CA GLY A 8 -9.88 25.06 9.44
C GLY A 8 -10.88 24.98 8.31
N VAL A 9 -10.81 23.99 7.42
CA VAL A 9 -11.86 23.77 6.42
C VAL A 9 -13.08 23.16 7.11
N GLU A 10 -14.24 23.77 6.90
CA GLU A 10 -15.48 23.28 7.49
C GLU A 10 -15.79 21.83 7.08
N PRO A 11 -16.14 20.93 8.02
CA PRO A 11 -16.37 19.51 7.72
C PRO A 11 -17.37 19.27 6.60
N PHE A 12 -18.44 20.08 6.52
CA PHE A 12 -19.46 19.96 5.48
C PHE A 12 -18.92 20.23 4.08
N LEU A 13 -17.97 21.18 3.94
CA LEU A 13 -17.31 21.46 2.66
C LEU A 13 -16.42 20.29 2.23
N VAL A 14 -15.67 19.70 3.16
CA VAL A 14 -14.87 18.49 2.87
C VAL A 14 -15.77 17.34 2.46
N ALA A 15 -16.84 17.09 3.22
CA ALA A 15 -17.77 15.98 2.96
C ALA A 15 -18.53 16.14 1.63
N SER A 16 -18.89 17.36 1.24
CA SER A 16 -19.64 17.60 0.00
C SER A 16 -18.78 17.68 -1.25
N SER A 17 -17.51 18.11 -1.12
CA SER A 17 -16.66 18.40 -2.29
C SER A 17 -15.70 17.26 -2.63
N VAL A 18 -15.24 16.49 -1.63
CA VAL A 18 -14.28 15.40 -1.88
C VAL A 18 -15.01 14.14 -2.29
N VAL A 19 -14.69 13.62 -3.48
CA VAL A 19 -15.25 12.37 -4.03
C VAL A 19 -14.38 11.16 -3.72
N ALA A 20 -13.07 11.35 -3.69
CA ALA A 20 -12.12 10.29 -3.40
C ALA A 20 -10.81 10.87 -2.85
N VAL A 21 -10.06 10.05 -2.12
CA VAL A 21 -8.69 10.35 -1.69
C VAL A 21 -7.78 9.24 -2.19
N VAL A 22 -6.73 9.61 -2.90
CA VAL A 22 -5.76 8.66 -3.46
C VAL A 22 -4.42 8.88 -2.79
N ALA A 23 -3.86 7.82 -2.22
CA ALA A 23 -2.47 7.78 -1.82
C ALA A 23 -1.68 6.93 -2.84
N GLN A 24 -0.47 7.40 -3.17
CA GLN A 24 0.44 6.73 -4.10
C GLN A 24 1.85 6.69 -3.52
N ARG A 25 2.54 5.57 -3.74
CA ARG A 25 3.97 5.42 -3.48
C ARG A 25 4.63 4.71 -4.66
N LEU A 26 5.89 5.04 -4.92
CA LEU A 26 6.69 4.33 -5.92
C LEU A 26 7.54 3.27 -5.23
N VAL A 27 7.51 2.06 -5.76
CA VAL A 27 8.38 0.94 -5.40
C VAL A 27 9.27 0.58 -6.58
N ARG A 28 10.50 0.14 -6.31
CA ARG A 28 11.42 -0.29 -7.36
C ARG A 28 10.95 -1.62 -7.95
N LEU A 29 11.09 -1.77 -9.26
CA LEU A 29 10.87 -3.04 -9.95
C LEU A 29 12.12 -3.92 -9.84
N ILE A 30 11.93 -5.22 -9.68
CA ILE A 30 13.00 -6.21 -9.76
C ILE A 30 13.61 -6.14 -11.16
N CYS A 31 14.93 -6.18 -11.24
CA CYS A 31 15.63 -6.25 -12.51
C CYS A 31 15.40 -7.61 -13.17
N GLU A 32 14.76 -7.63 -14.32
CA GLU A 32 14.42 -8.88 -15.04
C GLU A 32 15.66 -9.71 -15.42
N VAL A 33 16.80 -9.06 -15.69
CA VAL A 33 18.05 -9.74 -16.05
C VAL A 33 18.66 -10.50 -14.86
N SER A 34 18.49 -9.99 -13.63
CA SER A 34 19.05 -10.61 -12.42
C SER A 34 18.01 -11.23 -11.51
N LYS A 35 16.78 -11.38 -11.98
CA LYS A 35 15.65 -11.93 -11.24
C LYS A 35 15.85 -13.40 -10.93
N GLU A 36 15.68 -13.78 -9.68
CA GLU A 36 15.74 -15.17 -9.22
C GLU A 36 14.64 -15.47 -8.21
N GLU A 37 14.22 -16.73 -8.15
CA GLU A 37 13.29 -17.20 -7.12
C GLU A 37 14.00 -17.42 -5.79
N TYR A 38 13.29 -17.18 -4.70
CA TYR A 38 13.74 -17.53 -3.36
C TYR A 38 12.57 -17.93 -2.46
N VAL A 39 12.86 -18.65 -1.39
CA VAL A 39 11.87 -18.96 -0.35
C VAL A 39 11.89 -17.85 0.70
N PRO A 40 10.79 -17.09 0.85
CA PRO A 40 10.74 -16.00 1.82
C PRO A 40 10.61 -16.51 3.25
N GLU A 41 11.04 -15.70 4.21
CA GLU A 41 10.76 -15.94 5.62
C GLU A 41 9.26 -15.74 5.90
N ALA A 42 8.62 -16.69 6.58
CA ALA A 42 7.19 -16.64 6.91
C ALA A 42 6.81 -15.35 7.68
N LYS A 43 7.69 -14.86 8.55
CA LYS A 43 7.49 -13.60 9.29
C LYS A 43 7.36 -12.39 8.36
N SER A 44 8.21 -12.31 7.34
CA SER A 44 8.20 -11.20 6.37
C SER A 44 6.89 -11.16 5.57
N LEU A 45 6.33 -12.32 5.24
CA LEU A 45 5.03 -12.43 4.58
C LEU A 45 3.87 -12.04 5.49
N SER A 46 3.87 -12.55 6.74
CA SER A 46 2.85 -12.23 7.74
C SER A 46 2.82 -10.73 8.05
N ASP A 47 3.98 -10.08 8.12
CA ASP A 47 4.10 -8.63 8.33
C ASP A 47 3.44 -7.82 7.20
N LEU A 48 3.29 -8.40 6.01
CA LEU A 48 2.60 -7.80 4.85
C LEU A 48 1.14 -8.25 4.72
N GLY A 49 0.65 -9.11 5.63
CA GLY A 49 -0.68 -9.69 5.54
C GLY A 49 -0.81 -10.74 4.43
N VAL A 50 0.31 -11.32 3.98
CA VAL A 50 0.33 -12.41 2.99
C VAL A 50 0.40 -13.74 3.74
N ASP A 51 -0.52 -14.65 3.42
CA ASP A 51 -0.49 -16.02 3.92
C ASP A 51 0.75 -16.75 3.38
N PRO A 52 1.69 -17.22 4.24
CA PRO A 52 2.87 -17.92 3.79
C PRO A 52 2.58 -19.17 2.94
N ALA A 53 1.44 -19.83 3.19
CA ALA A 53 1.02 -21.00 2.41
C ALA A 53 0.67 -20.65 0.95
N LYS A 54 0.30 -19.40 0.68
CA LYS A 54 -0.05 -18.91 -0.67
C LYS A 54 1.15 -18.36 -1.45
N ALA A 55 2.29 -18.20 -0.79
CA ALA A 55 3.50 -17.64 -1.40
C ALA A 55 4.73 -18.49 -1.05
N PRO A 56 4.79 -19.75 -1.52
CA PRO A 56 5.91 -20.65 -1.20
C PRO A 56 7.23 -20.18 -1.80
N ARG A 57 7.17 -19.34 -2.85
CA ARG A 57 8.34 -18.72 -3.51
C ARG A 57 8.00 -17.30 -3.91
N LEU A 58 8.99 -16.43 -3.82
CA LEU A 58 8.94 -15.05 -4.29
C LEU A 58 10.15 -14.77 -5.18
N TRP A 59 10.23 -13.54 -5.65
CA TRP A 59 11.27 -13.09 -6.56
C TRP A 59 12.11 -11.99 -5.92
N ARG A 60 13.41 -11.99 -6.22
CA ARG A 60 14.34 -10.92 -5.87
C ARG A 60 15.34 -10.68 -7.00
N GLY A 61 15.99 -9.52 -7.02
CA GLY A 61 17.09 -9.25 -7.93
C GLY A 61 18.42 -9.57 -7.26
N ARG A 62 19.18 -10.49 -7.84
CA ARG A 62 20.54 -10.83 -7.38
C ARG A 62 21.54 -9.68 -7.59
N GLY A 63 21.25 -8.81 -8.55
CA GLY A 63 22.18 -7.80 -9.05
C GLY A 63 22.93 -8.27 -10.30
N CYS A 64 23.18 -7.35 -11.20
CA CYS A 64 23.96 -7.55 -12.42
C CYS A 64 24.48 -6.18 -12.91
N PRO A 65 25.39 -6.14 -13.91
CA PRO A 65 25.87 -4.88 -14.49
C PRO A 65 24.73 -3.99 -15.01
N ASP A 66 23.67 -4.58 -15.59
CA ASP A 66 22.53 -3.86 -16.17
C ASP A 66 21.72 -3.05 -15.12
N CYS A 67 21.71 -3.47 -13.88
CA CYS A 67 21.08 -2.74 -12.75
C CYS A 67 22.13 -2.14 -11.80
N MET A 68 23.38 -2.02 -12.19
CA MET A 68 24.48 -1.55 -11.35
C MET A 68 24.57 -2.31 -10.00
N ASN A 69 24.36 -3.62 -10.06
CA ASN A 69 24.34 -4.56 -8.94
C ASN A 69 23.29 -4.25 -7.84
N SER A 70 22.32 -3.38 -8.11
CA SER A 70 21.26 -3.04 -7.16
C SER A 70 20.17 -4.10 -7.04
N GLY A 71 20.02 -4.97 -8.03
CA GLY A 71 18.88 -5.91 -8.15
C GLY A 71 17.57 -5.27 -8.63
N TYR A 72 17.55 -3.95 -8.88
CA TYR A 72 16.35 -3.22 -9.25
C TYR A 72 16.57 -2.37 -10.50
N LYS A 73 15.54 -2.30 -11.37
CA LYS A 73 15.54 -1.46 -12.56
C LYS A 73 14.12 -0.96 -12.86
N GLY A 74 13.94 0.36 -12.85
CA GLY A 74 12.63 0.99 -13.02
C GLY A 74 11.81 1.04 -11.72
N ARG A 75 10.59 1.56 -11.83
CA ARG A 75 9.65 1.76 -10.72
C ARG A 75 8.22 1.50 -11.16
N THR A 76 7.38 1.10 -10.21
CA THR A 76 5.93 1.04 -10.37
C THR A 76 5.26 1.71 -9.18
N ALA A 77 4.01 2.13 -9.35
CA ALA A 77 3.25 2.72 -8.27
C ALA A 77 2.45 1.67 -7.51
N ILE A 78 2.30 1.86 -6.20
CA ILE A 78 1.29 1.22 -5.36
C ILE A 78 0.29 2.28 -4.92
N TYR A 79 -0.98 1.88 -4.79
CA TYR A 79 -2.09 2.80 -4.56
C TYR A 79 -2.96 2.37 -3.38
N GLU A 80 -3.55 3.38 -2.75
CA GLU A 80 -4.67 3.23 -1.82
C GLU A 80 -5.75 4.22 -2.25
N PHE A 81 -6.98 3.72 -2.46
CA PHE A 81 -8.13 4.51 -2.91
C PHE A 81 -9.21 4.51 -1.83
N LEU A 82 -9.46 5.65 -1.23
CA LEU A 82 -10.61 5.87 -0.37
C LEU A 82 -11.72 6.57 -1.18
N ILE A 83 -12.79 5.84 -1.49
CA ILE A 83 -14.00 6.44 -2.05
C ILE A 83 -14.80 7.09 -0.92
N VAL A 84 -15.20 8.33 -1.12
CA VAL A 84 -15.97 9.08 -0.13
C VAL A 84 -17.45 8.71 -0.26
N SER A 85 -17.81 7.56 0.35
CA SER A 85 -19.20 7.11 0.51
C SER A 85 -19.96 7.97 1.52
N ASP A 86 -21.28 7.82 1.59
CA ASP A 86 -22.10 8.54 2.57
C ASP A 86 -21.66 8.24 4.01
N HIS A 87 -21.30 6.99 4.31
CA HIS A 87 -20.73 6.62 5.61
C HIS A 87 -19.43 7.40 5.93
N VAL A 88 -18.52 7.54 4.95
CA VAL A 88 -17.29 8.35 5.13
C VAL A 88 -17.65 9.82 5.32
N ARG A 89 -18.68 10.35 4.62
CA ARG A 89 -19.16 11.73 4.80
C ARG A 89 -19.65 11.97 6.23
N GLU A 90 -20.47 11.05 6.75
CA GLU A 90 -20.96 11.11 8.14
C GLU A 90 -19.81 11.12 9.15
N GLN A 91 -18.81 10.26 8.95
CA GLN A 91 -17.62 10.23 9.80
C GLN A 91 -16.82 11.54 9.75
N VAL A 92 -16.70 12.16 8.58
CA VAL A 92 -16.03 13.47 8.44
C VAL A 92 -16.83 14.56 9.16
N MET A 93 -18.15 14.57 9.01
CA MET A 93 -19.04 15.51 9.72
C MET A 93 -18.95 15.34 11.24
N ALA A 94 -18.83 14.09 11.71
CA ALA A 94 -18.64 13.75 13.13
C ALA A 94 -17.20 13.98 13.64
N ARG A 95 -16.28 14.51 12.80
CA ARG A 95 -14.86 14.69 13.11
C ARG A 95 -14.18 13.41 13.60
N ALA A 96 -14.55 12.26 13.02
CA ALA A 96 -13.96 10.98 13.34
C ALA A 96 -12.46 10.95 13.04
N SER A 97 -11.69 10.17 13.81
CA SER A 97 -10.25 10.03 13.59
C SER A 97 -9.94 9.36 12.24
N SER A 98 -8.79 9.71 11.65
CA SER A 98 -8.33 9.09 10.40
C SER A 98 -8.18 7.57 10.52
N THR A 99 -7.82 7.06 11.69
CA THR A 99 -7.71 5.62 11.98
C THR A 99 -9.08 4.93 11.91
N LEU A 100 -10.13 5.56 12.47
CA LEU A 100 -11.49 5.02 12.41
C LEU A 100 -11.99 4.98 10.97
N ILE A 101 -11.85 6.09 10.23
CA ILE A 101 -12.27 6.19 8.83
C ILE A 101 -11.53 5.12 7.99
N LYS A 102 -10.22 4.97 8.16
CA LYS A 102 -9.43 3.96 7.43
C LYS A 102 -9.87 2.54 7.77
N ARG A 103 -10.04 2.22 9.04
CA ARG A 103 -10.48 0.89 9.48
C ARG A 103 -11.81 0.50 8.85
N ASP A 104 -12.80 1.39 8.93
CA ASP A 104 -14.13 1.13 8.43
C ASP A 104 -14.14 1.05 6.88
N ALA A 105 -13.34 1.89 6.21
CA ALA A 105 -13.16 1.80 4.77
C ALA A 105 -12.54 0.47 4.32
N VAL A 106 -11.55 -0.05 5.06
CA VAL A 106 -10.96 -1.38 4.78
C VAL A 106 -12.01 -2.48 4.98
N GLN A 107 -12.85 -2.42 6.02
CA GLN A 107 -13.96 -3.36 6.22
C GLN A 107 -14.98 -3.30 5.06
N GLN A 108 -15.14 -2.15 4.43
CA GLN A 108 -15.99 -1.96 3.25
C GLN A 108 -15.29 -2.31 1.92
N GLY A 109 -14.08 -2.86 1.97
CA GLY A 109 -13.35 -3.33 0.79
C GLY A 109 -12.28 -2.38 0.24
N MET A 110 -11.95 -1.28 0.92
CA MET A 110 -10.81 -0.45 0.55
C MET A 110 -9.52 -1.26 0.65
N ARG A 111 -8.69 -1.18 -0.39
CA ARG A 111 -7.36 -1.79 -0.41
C ARG A 111 -6.32 -0.78 0.00
N THR A 112 -5.47 -1.15 0.96
CA THR A 112 -4.37 -0.31 1.44
C THR A 112 -3.17 -0.35 0.49
N LEU A 113 -2.26 0.64 0.60
CA LEU A 113 -0.97 0.63 -0.11
C LEU A 113 -0.22 -0.70 0.08
N ARG A 114 -0.29 -1.28 1.30
CA ARG A 114 0.37 -2.54 1.63
C ARG A 114 -0.26 -3.73 0.93
N MET A 115 -1.59 -3.79 0.85
CA MET A 115 -2.32 -4.83 0.12
C MET A 115 -2.03 -4.77 -1.39
N ASP A 116 -2.01 -3.58 -2.01
CA ASP A 116 -1.64 -3.44 -3.42
C ASP A 116 -0.17 -3.79 -3.66
N GLY A 117 0.70 -3.43 -2.72
CA GLY A 117 2.10 -3.85 -2.73
C GLY A 117 2.27 -5.37 -2.63
N ALA A 118 1.51 -6.04 -1.77
CA ALA A 118 1.52 -7.50 -1.62
C ALA A 118 1.14 -8.20 -2.94
N ASP A 119 0.12 -7.73 -3.65
CA ASP A 119 -0.22 -8.26 -4.98
C ASP A 119 0.93 -8.13 -5.97
N LYS A 120 1.67 -7.03 -5.94
CA LYS A 120 2.83 -6.81 -6.82
C LYS A 120 4.02 -7.70 -6.45
N ILE A 121 4.21 -7.99 -5.17
CA ILE A 121 5.19 -8.98 -4.70
C ILE A 121 4.84 -10.37 -5.25
N LEU A 122 3.59 -10.81 -5.09
CA LEU A 122 3.13 -12.11 -5.58
C LEU A 122 3.24 -12.25 -7.11
N LYS A 123 3.11 -11.14 -7.84
CA LYS A 123 3.34 -11.09 -9.29
C LYS A 123 4.83 -11.02 -9.68
N GLY A 124 5.74 -10.99 -8.71
CA GLY A 124 7.17 -10.91 -8.95
C GLY A 124 7.63 -9.57 -9.54
N LEU A 125 6.90 -8.49 -9.32
CA LEU A 125 7.25 -7.15 -9.82
C LEU A 125 8.18 -6.41 -8.89
N THR A 126 8.04 -6.61 -7.58
CA THR A 126 8.83 -5.93 -6.54
C THR A 126 9.11 -6.88 -5.38
N THR A 127 9.82 -6.42 -4.36
CA THR A 127 10.21 -7.25 -3.21
C THR A 127 9.46 -6.87 -1.94
N VAL A 128 9.50 -7.78 -0.97
CA VAL A 128 8.95 -7.58 0.38
C VAL A 128 9.58 -6.35 1.05
N GLU A 129 10.89 -6.20 0.92
CA GLU A 129 11.65 -5.12 1.54
C GLU A 129 11.25 -3.75 0.97
N GLU A 130 11.02 -3.65 -0.35
CA GLU A 130 10.59 -2.41 -0.99
C GLU A 130 9.21 -1.97 -0.52
N VAL A 131 8.25 -2.90 -0.49
CA VAL A 131 6.89 -2.58 -0.03
C VAL A 131 6.89 -2.24 1.46
N ALA A 132 7.60 -3.00 2.29
CA ALA A 132 7.72 -2.73 3.72
C ALA A 132 8.34 -1.34 3.99
N ARG A 133 9.37 -0.97 3.24
CA ARG A 133 10.04 0.34 3.34
C ARG A 133 9.10 1.49 2.97
N MET A 134 8.24 1.31 1.97
CA MET A 134 7.37 2.36 1.43
C MET A 134 6.00 2.44 2.11
N THR A 135 5.64 1.44 2.91
CA THR A 135 4.35 1.38 3.61
C THR A 135 4.55 1.31 5.12
N GLN A 136 3.79 2.10 5.86
CA GLN A 136 3.68 1.91 7.30
C GLN A 136 2.90 0.62 7.57
N ARG A 137 3.17 -0.03 8.72
CA ARG A 137 2.31 -1.13 9.18
C ARG A 137 0.89 -0.59 9.32
N ASP A 138 -0.06 -1.27 8.69
CA ASP A 138 -1.47 -1.01 8.91
C ASP A 138 -1.78 -1.50 10.33
N GLY A 139 -1.61 -0.60 11.33
CA GLY A 139 -1.92 -0.89 12.73
C GLY A 139 -3.43 -0.88 12.93
N PHE A 140 -4.04 -2.04 12.89
CA PHE A 140 -5.41 -2.29 13.35
C PHE A 140 -5.37 -3.27 14.51
#